data_bbc728bb173f4755d5ea675b959fad36
#
_entry.id   bbc728bb173f4755d5ea675b959fad36
#
_cell.length_a   1.000
_cell.length_b   1.000
_cell.length_c   1.000
_cell.angle_alpha   90.00
_cell.angle_beta   90.00
_cell.angle_gamma   90.00
#
_symmetry.space_group_name_H-M   'P 1'
#
loop_
_entity.id
_entity.type
_entity.pdbx_description
1 polymer ?
#
loop_
_entity_poly.entity_id
_entity_poly.type
_entity_poly.pdbx_seq_one_letter_code
_entity_poly.pdbx_strand_id
1 'polypeptide(L)'
;KVMLNVRIATPPPALWNDVPPGIASSYIYNLKAGDPVTISGPYGEFFIKDTDREMVYIGGGAGMAPLRSHLFHLFHTLKTGRKVSYWYGARSKREMFYDNDFKKIEEKFPNFTYHVALSDPMKEDNWDGYTGFIHQVVLDNYLSNHEDPTEVEYYMCGPPMMNKAAIGMLHDLGVEDEMIDFDDFG
;
A
#
# COMPACT_ATOMS: atom_id res chain seq x y z
N LYS A 1 -11.38 1.05 -17.59
CA LYS A 1 -9.92 0.97 -17.78
C LYS A 1 -9.33 0.24 -16.59
N VAL A 2 -8.56 -0.83 -16.83
CA VAL A 2 -7.82 -1.57 -15.81
C VAL A 2 -6.36 -1.13 -15.89
N MET A 3 -5.73 -0.92 -14.73
CA MET A 3 -4.30 -0.63 -14.62
C MET A 3 -3.68 -1.68 -13.70
N LEU A 4 -2.62 -2.33 -14.17
CA LEU A 4 -1.89 -3.34 -13.42
C LEU A 4 -0.53 -2.78 -13.02
N ASN A 5 -0.13 -3.03 -11.78
CA ASN A 5 1.24 -2.84 -11.32
C ASN A 5 1.91 -4.20 -11.23
N VAL A 6 2.91 -4.41 -12.04
CA VAL A 6 3.58 -5.71 -12.13
C VAL A 6 5.08 -5.52 -11.93
N ARG A 7 5.60 -6.19 -10.92
CA ARG A 7 7.05 -6.36 -10.74
C ARG A 7 7.45 -7.69 -11.37
N ILE A 8 8.49 -7.68 -12.19
CA ILE A 8 9.02 -8.93 -12.74
C ILE A 8 9.59 -9.79 -11.60
N ALA A 9 9.08 -11.00 -11.47
CA ALA A 9 9.58 -11.96 -10.47
C ALA A 9 10.82 -12.64 -11.05
N THR A 10 11.99 -12.16 -10.63
CA THR A 10 13.27 -12.80 -10.95
C THR A 10 13.74 -13.63 -9.77
N PRO A 11 14.27 -14.85 -10.00
CA PRO A 11 14.88 -15.60 -8.92
C PRO A 11 16.10 -14.86 -8.34
N PRO A 12 16.46 -15.14 -7.08
CA PRO A 12 17.71 -14.64 -6.51
C PRO A 12 18.91 -15.03 -7.39
N PRO A 13 19.98 -14.22 -7.44
CA PRO A 13 21.15 -14.50 -8.30
C PRO A 13 21.73 -15.90 -8.13
N ALA A 14 21.73 -16.43 -6.91
CA ALA A 14 22.22 -17.78 -6.63
C ALA A 14 21.39 -18.91 -7.27
N LEU A 15 20.15 -18.62 -7.69
CA LEU A 15 19.20 -19.60 -8.25
C LEU A 15 18.83 -19.29 -9.71
N TRP A 16 19.52 -18.37 -10.39
CA TRP A 16 19.16 -17.98 -11.76
C TRP A 16 19.19 -19.13 -12.76
N ASN A 17 20.05 -20.15 -12.54
CA ASN A 17 20.13 -21.32 -13.41
C ASN A 17 19.13 -22.43 -13.05
N ASP A 18 18.58 -22.41 -11.84
CA ASP A 18 17.77 -23.49 -11.29
C ASP A 18 16.29 -23.15 -11.23
N VAL A 19 15.95 -21.86 -11.17
CA VAL A 19 14.58 -21.39 -11.05
C VAL A 19 14.24 -20.42 -12.19
N PRO A 20 13.22 -20.71 -13.00
CA PRO A 20 12.79 -19.79 -14.05
C PRO A 20 12.16 -18.52 -13.47
N PRO A 21 12.17 -17.41 -14.24
CA PRO A 21 11.43 -16.20 -13.87
C PRO A 21 9.93 -16.48 -13.80
N GLY A 22 9.21 -15.68 -13.02
CA GLY A 22 7.76 -15.82 -12.83
C GLY A 22 6.99 -15.78 -14.16
N ILE A 23 6.14 -16.78 -14.39
CA ILE A 23 5.43 -16.95 -15.67
C ILE A 23 4.54 -15.76 -16.00
N ALA A 24 3.65 -15.36 -15.08
CA ALA A 24 2.68 -14.29 -15.29
C ALA A 24 3.37 -12.92 -15.46
N SER A 25 4.33 -12.60 -14.60
CA SER A 25 5.05 -11.33 -14.67
C SER A 25 5.89 -11.22 -15.95
N SER A 26 6.54 -12.30 -16.37
CA SER A 26 7.30 -12.33 -17.62
C SER A 26 6.39 -12.21 -18.84
N TYR A 27 5.23 -12.85 -18.83
CA TYR A 27 4.23 -12.72 -19.89
C TYR A 27 3.80 -11.25 -20.03
N ILE A 28 3.37 -10.62 -18.94
CA ILE A 28 2.89 -9.23 -18.96
C ILE A 28 4.01 -8.28 -19.39
N TYR A 29 5.24 -8.50 -18.95
CA TYR A 29 6.40 -7.68 -19.30
C TYR A 29 6.75 -7.72 -20.79
N ASN A 30 6.48 -8.84 -21.46
CA ASN A 30 6.74 -9.02 -22.89
C ASN A 30 5.61 -8.49 -23.80
N LEU A 31 4.46 -8.14 -23.26
CA LEU A 31 3.35 -7.57 -24.03
C LEU A 31 3.71 -6.21 -24.63
N LYS A 32 3.21 -5.97 -25.83
CA LYS A 32 3.34 -4.69 -26.53
C LYS A 32 1.97 -4.04 -26.68
N ALA A 33 1.98 -2.72 -26.85
CA ALA A 33 0.75 -2.00 -27.12
C ALA A 33 0.05 -2.57 -28.37
N GLY A 34 -1.21 -2.96 -28.20
CA GLY A 34 -2.03 -3.59 -29.24
C GLY A 34 -2.12 -5.11 -29.18
N ASP A 35 -1.33 -5.75 -28.34
CA ASP A 35 -1.46 -7.20 -28.14
C ASP A 35 -2.77 -7.55 -27.45
N PRO A 36 -3.48 -8.60 -27.89
CA PRO A 36 -4.70 -9.04 -27.25
C PRO A 36 -4.38 -9.71 -25.91
N VAL A 37 -5.16 -9.38 -24.88
CA VAL A 37 -5.06 -10.00 -23.56
C VAL A 37 -6.41 -10.52 -23.10
N THR A 38 -6.43 -11.69 -22.50
CA THR A 38 -7.63 -12.23 -21.86
C THR A 38 -7.51 -12.00 -20.37
N ILE A 39 -8.49 -11.32 -19.79
CA ILE A 39 -8.59 -11.10 -18.35
C ILE A 39 -9.92 -11.63 -17.84
N SER A 40 -9.93 -12.11 -16.60
CA SER A 40 -11.13 -12.51 -15.89
C SER A 40 -11.17 -11.81 -14.53
N GLY A 41 -12.36 -11.64 -13.98
CA GLY A 41 -12.56 -10.92 -12.71
C GLY A 41 -13.73 -9.94 -12.80
N PRO A 42 -13.88 -9.02 -11.83
CA PRO A 42 -13.01 -8.89 -10.65
C PRO A 42 -13.17 -10.05 -9.65
N TYR A 43 -12.11 -10.36 -8.93
CA TYR A 43 -12.11 -11.33 -7.83
C TYR A 43 -11.62 -10.65 -6.55
N GLY A 44 -11.92 -11.27 -5.40
CA GLY A 44 -11.53 -10.79 -4.08
C GLY A 44 -12.60 -9.97 -3.38
N GLU A 45 -12.37 -9.70 -2.09
CA GLU A 45 -13.33 -9.04 -1.18
C GLU A 45 -12.71 -7.85 -0.45
N PHE A 46 -11.62 -7.31 -0.95
CA PHE A 46 -10.95 -6.14 -0.35
C PHE A 46 -11.67 -4.86 -0.76
N PHE A 47 -12.68 -4.48 0.02
CA PHE A 47 -13.55 -3.33 -0.25
C PHE A 47 -13.53 -2.31 0.88
N ILE A 48 -13.83 -1.06 0.54
CA ILE A 48 -14.05 0.02 1.51
C ILE A 48 -15.38 -0.23 2.21
N LYS A 49 -15.39 -0.22 3.54
CA LYS A 49 -16.61 -0.31 4.35
C LYS A 49 -17.44 0.97 4.26
N ASP A 50 -18.75 0.81 4.28
CA ASP A 50 -19.70 1.93 4.25
C ASP A 50 -19.98 2.42 5.68
N THR A 51 -19.05 3.20 6.22
CA THR A 51 -19.10 3.80 7.55
C THR A 51 -18.60 5.25 7.51
N ASP A 52 -18.70 5.96 8.63
CA ASP A 52 -18.16 7.31 8.80
C ASP A 52 -16.82 7.32 9.59
N ARG A 53 -16.26 6.15 9.91
CA ARG A 53 -15.04 6.03 10.72
C ARG A 53 -13.83 6.61 10.01
N GLU A 54 -12.84 7.03 10.80
CA GLU A 54 -11.52 7.35 10.28
C GLU A 54 -10.87 6.13 9.61
N MET A 55 -10.07 6.38 8.58
CA MET A 55 -9.40 5.34 7.81
C MET A 55 -7.88 5.54 7.84
N VAL A 56 -7.15 4.49 8.19
CA VAL A 56 -5.70 4.43 8.12
C VAL A 56 -5.29 3.38 7.08
N TYR A 57 -4.62 3.82 6.04
CA TYR A 57 -4.06 2.97 5.00
C TYR A 57 -2.59 2.71 5.26
N ILE A 58 -2.15 1.45 5.23
CA ILE A 58 -0.75 1.05 5.40
C ILE A 58 -0.32 0.24 4.19
N GLY A 59 0.55 0.79 3.36
CA GLY A 59 0.99 0.18 2.12
C GLY A 59 2.47 -0.10 2.06
N GLY A 60 2.87 -1.14 1.33
CA GLY A 60 4.28 -1.46 1.09
C GLY A 60 4.56 -1.89 -0.34
N GLY A 61 5.54 -1.26 -0.98
CA GLY A 61 5.95 -1.61 -2.33
C GLY A 61 4.78 -1.63 -3.33
N ALA A 62 4.62 -2.73 -4.07
CA ALA A 62 3.54 -2.90 -5.05
C ALA A 62 2.14 -3.01 -4.43
N GLY A 63 2.03 -3.30 -3.13
CA GLY A 63 0.76 -3.32 -2.39
C GLY A 63 0.03 -1.97 -2.36
N MET A 64 0.70 -0.89 -2.77
CA MET A 64 0.03 0.38 -2.96
C MET A 64 -1.05 0.35 -4.08
N ALA A 65 -1.05 -0.64 -4.96
CA ALA A 65 -1.95 -0.67 -6.11
C ALA A 65 -3.46 -0.74 -5.73
N PRO A 66 -3.92 -1.69 -4.89
CA PRO A 66 -5.31 -1.70 -4.43
C PRO A 66 -5.61 -0.49 -3.54
N LEU A 67 -4.67 -0.06 -2.69
CA LEU A 67 -4.86 1.12 -1.84
C LEU A 67 -5.02 2.39 -2.67
N ARG A 68 -4.25 2.55 -3.75
CA ARG A 68 -4.44 3.62 -4.72
C ARG A 68 -5.83 3.59 -5.34
N SER A 69 -6.34 2.41 -5.68
CA SER A 69 -7.70 2.27 -6.21
C SER A 69 -8.75 2.76 -5.20
N HIS A 70 -8.63 2.36 -3.94
CA HIS A 70 -9.49 2.83 -2.85
C HIS A 70 -9.42 4.36 -2.69
N LEU A 71 -8.22 4.92 -2.56
CA LEU A 71 -8.02 6.35 -2.36
C LEU A 71 -8.57 7.18 -3.53
N PHE A 72 -8.34 6.74 -4.77
CA PHE A 72 -8.92 7.40 -5.93
C PHE A 72 -10.45 7.34 -5.94
N HIS A 73 -11.04 6.22 -5.55
CA HIS A 73 -12.49 6.09 -5.42
C HIS A 73 -13.03 7.02 -4.32
N LEU A 74 -12.44 7.00 -3.13
CA LEU A 74 -12.82 7.85 -2.01
C LEU A 74 -12.82 9.35 -2.37
N PHE A 75 -11.74 9.83 -2.97
CA PHE A 75 -11.54 11.27 -3.16
C PHE A 75 -12.04 11.78 -4.51
N HIS A 76 -11.97 10.99 -5.59
CA HIS A 76 -12.41 11.45 -6.91
C HIS A 76 -13.85 11.05 -7.26
N THR A 77 -14.34 9.92 -6.74
CA THR A 77 -15.69 9.43 -7.02
C THR A 77 -16.65 9.80 -5.89
N LEU A 78 -16.40 9.31 -4.69
CA LEU A 78 -17.27 9.52 -3.53
C LEU A 78 -17.12 10.92 -2.91
N LYS A 79 -15.94 11.54 -3.05
CA LYS A 79 -15.60 12.82 -2.41
C LYS A 79 -15.85 12.77 -0.91
N THR A 80 -15.32 11.73 -0.28
CA THR A 80 -15.54 11.44 1.13
C THR A 80 -15.14 12.61 2.03
N GLY A 81 -15.92 12.84 3.09
CA GLY A 81 -15.56 13.73 4.19
C GLY A 81 -14.80 13.04 5.33
N ARG A 82 -14.62 11.72 5.25
CA ARG A 82 -13.92 10.95 6.30
C ARG A 82 -12.48 11.39 6.41
N LYS A 83 -11.92 11.35 7.61
CA LYS A 83 -10.48 11.54 7.82
C LYS A 83 -9.74 10.30 7.33
N VAL A 84 -8.76 10.50 6.48
CA VAL A 84 -7.98 9.42 5.84
C VAL A 84 -6.50 9.73 5.94
N SER A 85 -5.71 8.79 6.41
CA SER A 85 -4.25 8.87 6.33
C SER A 85 -3.67 7.69 5.57
N TYR A 86 -2.67 7.94 4.73
CA TYR A 86 -1.98 6.90 3.99
C TYR A 86 -0.49 6.88 4.35
N TRP A 87 -0.06 5.77 4.90
CA TRP A 87 1.29 5.48 5.36
C TRP A 87 1.95 4.47 4.41
N TYR A 88 2.89 4.95 3.60
CA TYR A 88 3.50 4.17 2.55
C TYR A 88 4.97 3.85 2.86
N GLY A 89 5.30 2.56 2.90
CA GLY A 89 6.64 2.03 3.10
C GLY A 89 7.30 1.63 1.78
N ALA A 90 8.51 2.11 1.56
CA ALA A 90 9.39 1.66 0.49
C ALA A 90 10.81 1.44 1.04
N ARG A 91 11.69 0.76 0.28
CA ARG A 91 13.10 0.63 0.70
C ARG A 91 13.86 1.92 0.45
N SER A 92 13.72 2.46 -0.76
CA SER A 92 14.39 3.69 -1.21
C SER A 92 13.48 4.47 -2.15
N LYS A 93 13.86 5.69 -2.52
CA LYS A 93 13.10 6.51 -3.49
C LYS A 93 12.85 5.80 -4.82
N ARG A 94 13.76 4.96 -5.27
CA ARG A 94 13.62 4.20 -6.52
C ARG A 94 12.45 3.20 -6.51
N GLU A 95 12.05 2.78 -5.32
CA GLU A 95 10.98 1.79 -5.13
C GLU A 95 9.63 2.44 -4.80
N MET A 96 9.55 3.77 -4.77
CA MET A 96 8.30 4.49 -4.58
C MET A 96 7.47 4.50 -5.86
N PHE A 97 6.16 4.24 -5.71
CA PHE A 97 5.19 4.27 -6.80
C PHE A 97 4.18 5.40 -6.60
N TYR A 98 3.88 6.12 -7.67
CA TYR A 98 2.78 7.09 -7.73
C TYR A 98 2.78 8.18 -6.63
N ASP A 99 3.92 8.52 -6.08
CA ASP A 99 4.09 9.54 -5.04
C ASP A 99 3.37 10.86 -5.40
N ASN A 100 3.53 11.30 -6.64
CA ASN A 100 2.87 12.51 -7.14
C ASN A 100 1.33 12.42 -7.16
N ASP A 101 0.77 11.22 -7.30
CA ASP A 101 -0.69 11.04 -7.31
C ASP A 101 -1.26 11.28 -5.90
N PHE A 102 -0.60 10.74 -4.88
CA PHE A 102 -1.03 10.89 -3.49
C PHE A 102 -0.82 12.33 -2.98
N LYS A 103 0.29 12.97 -3.34
CA LYS A 103 0.52 14.39 -3.06
C LYS A 103 -0.55 15.29 -3.65
N LYS A 104 -1.02 15.02 -4.87
CA LYS A 104 -2.12 15.76 -5.49
C LYS A 104 -3.46 15.56 -4.77
N ILE A 105 -3.70 14.39 -4.19
CA ILE A 105 -4.89 14.18 -3.34
C ILE A 105 -4.76 15.02 -2.08
N GLU A 106 -3.61 14.97 -1.41
CA GLU A 106 -3.33 15.74 -0.19
C GLU A 106 -3.47 17.26 -0.40
N GLU A 107 -2.91 17.78 -1.49
CA GLU A 107 -3.05 19.21 -1.85
C GLU A 107 -4.51 19.63 -2.05
N LYS A 108 -5.36 18.72 -2.52
CA LYS A 108 -6.73 19.04 -2.90
C LYS A 108 -7.75 18.77 -1.78
N PHE A 109 -7.49 17.81 -0.92
CA PHE A 109 -8.44 17.34 0.09
C PHE A 109 -7.84 17.45 1.51
N PRO A 110 -8.30 18.42 2.32
CA PRO A 110 -7.73 18.69 3.63
C PRO A 110 -7.94 17.58 4.66
N ASN A 111 -8.83 16.63 4.37
CA ASN A 111 -9.11 15.46 5.18
C ASN A 111 -8.24 14.24 4.80
N PHE A 112 -7.25 14.41 3.93
CA PHE A 112 -6.28 13.38 3.55
C PHE A 112 -4.85 13.81 3.92
N THR A 113 -4.09 12.88 4.49
CA THR A 113 -2.65 13.05 4.73
C THR A 113 -1.86 11.89 4.15
N TYR A 114 -0.68 12.18 3.61
CA TYR A 114 0.18 11.19 2.97
C TYR A 114 1.58 11.20 3.60
N HIS A 115 2.00 10.05 4.11
CA HIS A 115 3.26 9.86 4.82
C HIS A 115 4.07 8.75 4.18
N VAL A 116 5.37 8.98 3.99
CA VAL A 116 6.29 8.00 3.41
C VAL A 116 7.41 7.69 4.38
N ALA A 117 7.70 6.40 4.54
CA ALA A 117 8.89 5.95 5.25
C ALA A 117 9.78 5.11 4.35
N LEU A 118 11.09 5.36 4.39
CA LEU A 118 12.08 4.56 3.71
C LEU A 118 12.84 3.68 4.72
N SER A 119 12.83 2.36 4.50
CA SER A 119 13.51 1.43 5.41
C SER A 119 15.02 1.33 5.14
N ASP A 120 15.47 1.68 3.96
CA ASP A 120 16.87 1.61 3.53
C ASP A 120 17.15 2.72 2.50
N PRO A 121 17.06 4.01 2.90
CA PRO A 121 17.30 5.12 2.01
C PRO A 121 18.75 5.15 1.56
N MET A 122 18.97 5.34 0.27
CA MET A 122 20.31 5.51 -0.30
C MET A 122 20.83 6.93 -0.03
N LYS A 123 22.14 7.11 0.00
CA LYS A 123 22.75 8.44 0.18
C LYS A 123 22.31 9.45 -0.88
N GLU A 124 22.18 8.99 -2.12
CA GLU A 124 21.72 9.79 -3.26
C GLU A 124 20.25 10.15 -3.19
N ASP A 125 19.44 9.50 -2.36
CA ASP A 125 18.03 9.84 -2.16
C ASP A 125 17.87 11.22 -1.52
N ASN A 126 18.86 11.70 -0.77
CA ASN A 126 18.77 12.93 0.04
C ASN A 126 17.42 12.96 0.78
N TRP A 127 17.12 11.88 1.49
CA TRP A 127 15.86 11.67 2.16
C TRP A 127 15.80 12.39 3.49
N ASP A 128 14.78 13.22 3.69
CA ASP A 128 14.53 14.02 4.90
C ASP A 128 13.21 13.65 5.60
N GLY A 129 12.49 12.62 5.07
CA GLY A 129 11.27 12.09 5.65
C GLY A 129 11.51 10.98 6.68
N TYR A 130 10.45 10.24 7.00
CA TYR A 130 10.53 9.15 7.96
C TYR A 130 11.44 8.03 7.48
N THR A 131 12.15 7.40 8.41
CA THR A 131 13.01 6.23 8.18
C THR A 131 12.58 5.08 9.07
N GLY A 132 12.69 3.85 8.56
CA GLY A 132 12.33 2.63 9.26
C GLY A 132 11.17 1.88 8.63
N PHE A 133 10.73 0.82 9.32
CA PHE A 133 9.60 0.02 8.86
C PHE A 133 8.29 0.75 9.09
N ILE A 134 7.40 0.71 8.12
CA ILE A 134 6.19 1.55 8.10
C ILE A 134 5.26 1.30 9.30
N HIS A 135 5.12 0.06 9.77
CA HIS A 135 4.30 -0.24 10.95
C HIS A 135 4.80 0.47 12.21
N GLN A 136 6.13 0.54 12.39
CA GLN A 136 6.71 1.26 13.53
C GLN A 136 6.56 2.77 13.36
N VAL A 137 6.75 3.27 12.13
CA VAL A 137 6.63 4.71 11.85
C VAL A 137 5.20 5.21 12.09
N VAL A 138 4.17 4.47 11.67
CA VAL A 138 2.78 4.85 11.94
C VAL A 138 2.44 4.76 13.42
N LEU A 139 2.97 3.76 14.12
CA LEU A 139 2.82 3.65 15.57
C LEU A 139 3.39 4.88 16.28
N ASP A 140 4.66 5.17 16.06
CA ASP A 140 5.39 6.20 16.79
C ASP A 140 4.89 7.62 16.50
N ASN A 141 4.46 7.88 15.27
CA ASN A 141 4.11 9.24 14.82
C ASN A 141 2.61 9.50 14.75
N TYR A 142 1.77 8.48 14.93
CA TYR A 142 0.34 8.65 14.82
C TYR A 142 -0.45 7.85 15.87
N LEU A 143 -0.37 6.53 15.85
CA LEU A 143 -1.28 5.69 16.63
C LEU A 143 -1.02 5.75 18.14
N SER A 144 0.23 5.91 18.58
CA SER A 144 0.57 6.04 20.01
C SER A 144 -0.06 7.28 20.67
N ASN A 145 -0.41 8.28 19.90
CA ASN A 145 -1.03 9.51 20.38
C ASN A 145 -2.47 9.67 19.88
N HIS A 146 -3.02 8.64 19.24
CA HIS A 146 -4.39 8.65 18.77
C HIS A 146 -5.36 8.51 19.95
N GLU A 147 -6.47 9.25 19.92
CA GLU A 147 -7.45 9.26 21.00
C GLU A 147 -8.07 7.86 21.20
N ASP A 148 -8.45 7.21 20.12
CA ASP A 148 -8.99 5.84 20.13
C ASP A 148 -8.63 5.08 18.85
N PRO A 149 -7.52 4.35 18.82
CA PRO A 149 -7.11 3.57 17.65
C PRO A 149 -8.03 2.37 17.37
N THR A 150 -8.87 1.95 18.32
CA THR A 150 -9.79 0.82 18.14
C THR A 150 -11.03 1.18 17.32
N GLU A 151 -11.34 2.47 17.18
CA GLU A 151 -12.45 2.99 16.37
C GLU A 151 -12.04 3.40 14.94
N VAL A 152 -10.82 3.08 14.53
CA VAL A 152 -10.28 3.37 13.20
C VAL A 152 -10.37 2.13 12.31
N GLU A 153 -10.69 2.31 11.04
CA GLU A 153 -10.61 1.25 10.02
C GLU A 153 -9.24 1.23 9.37
N TYR A 154 -8.63 0.06 9.34
CA TYR A 154 -7.29 -0.17 8.78
C TYR A 154 -7.37 -0.96 7.48
N TYR A 155 -6.76 -0.41 6.44
CA TYR A 155 -6.67 -1.04 5.12
C TYR A 155 -5.21 -1.25 4.75
N MET A 156 -4.81 -2.50 4.53
CA MET A 156 -3.40 -2.81 4.34
C MET A 156 -3.16 -3.65 3.09
N CYS A 157 -2.05 -3.37 2.43
CA CYS A 157 -1.55 -4.24 1.37
C CYS A 157 -0.04 -4.05 1.19
N GLY A 158 0.70 -5.14 1.20
CA GLY A 158 2.15 -5.12 1.04
C GLY A 158 2.78 -6.50 1.22
N PRO A 159 4.09 -6.58 1.37
CA PRO A 159 4.79 -7.83 1.64
C PRO A 159 4.22 -8.56 2.87
N PRO A 160 4.13 -9.91 2.87
CA PRO A 160 3.55 -10.67 3.98
C PRO A 160 4.13 -10.33 5.35
N MET A 161 5.44 -10.10 5.42
CA MET A 161 6.10 -9.69 6.68
C MET A 161 5.65 -8.32 7.18
N MET A 162 5.34 -7.39 6.27
CA MET A 162 4.80 -6.08 6.63
C MET A 162 3.38 -6.20 7.17
N ASN A 163 2.51 -6.93 6.45
CA ASN A 163 1.13 -7.17 6.88
C ASN A 163 1.12 -7.82 8.27
N LYS A 164 1.91 -8.88 8.46
CA LYS A 164 2.01 -9.57 9.77
C LYS A 164 2.47 -8.64 10.89
N ALA A 165 3.46 -7.79 10.64
CA ALA A 165 3.97 -6.85 11.64
C ALA A 165 2.95 -5.75 11.97
N ALA A 166 2.26 -5.24 10.96
CA ALA A 166 1.23 -4.22 11.15
C ALA A 166 0.00 -4.78 11.89
N ILE A 167 -0.47 -5.98 11.53
CA ILE A 167 -1.57 -6.65 12.24
C ILE A 167 -1.21 -6.89 13.71
N GLY A 168 0.00 -7.42 13.99
CA GLY A 168 0.46 -7.62 15.36
C GLY A 168 0.47 -6.32 16.17
N MET A 169 0.99 -5.25 15.59
CA MET A 169 0.99 -3.92 16.19
C MET A 169 -0.44 -3.41 16.48
N LEU A 170 -1.39 -3.61 15.57
CA LEU A 170 -2.78 -3.21 15.75
C LEU A 170 -3.47 -4.01 16.87
N HIS A 171 -3.24 -5.32 16.93
CA HIS A 171 -3.73 -6.17 18.03
C HIS A 171 -3.15 -5.73 19.39
N ASP A 172 -1.86 -5.35 19.45
CA ASP A 172 -1.25 -4.82 20.67
C ASP A 172 -1.90 -3.48 21.13
N LEU A 173 -2.50 -2.74 20.20
CA LEU A 173 -3.31 -1.56 20.49
C LEU A 173 -4.78 -1.87 20.84
N GLY A 174 -5.19 -3.14 20.82
CA GLY A 174 -6.56 -3.57 21.09
C GLY A 174 -7.51 -3.47 19.91
N VAL A 175 -7.01 -3.31 18.70
CA VAL A 175 -7.83 -3.28 17.47
C VAL A 175 -8.33 -4.68 17.15
N GLU A 176 -9.64 -4.83 16.97
CA GLU A 176 -10.30 -6.09 16.63
C GLU A 176 -10.16 -6.40 15.12
N ASP A 177 -10.23 -7.69 14.76
CA ASP A 177 -10.07 -8.16 13.37
C ASP A 177 -11.07 -7.51 12.40
N GLU A 178 -12.28 -7.20 12.87
CA GLU A 178 -13.32 -6.54 12.07
C GLU A 178 -12.95 -5.14 11.60
N MET A 179 -11.96 -4.52 12.24
CA MET A 179 -11.45 -3.20 11.87
C MET A 179 -10.25 -3.27 10.94
N ILE A 180 -9.76 -4.48 10.64
CA ILE A 180 -8.56 -4.72 9.86
C ILE A 180 -8.90 -5.44 8.55
N ASP A 181 -8.73 -4.73 7.44
CA ASP A 181 -8.88 -5.30 6.10
C ASP A 181 -7.52 -5.31 5.40
N PHE A 182 -7.16 -6.41 4.80
CA PHE A 182 -5.91 -6.50 4.07
C PHE A 182 -6.01 -7.40 2.85
N ASP A 183 -5.16 -7.10 1.86
CA ASP A 183 -4.96 -7.95 0.70
C ASP A 183 -3.55 -8.54 0.74
N ASP A 184 -3.46 -9.84 0.49
CA ASP A 184 -2.21 -10.60 0.53
C ASP A 184 -1.97 -11.25 -0.83
N PHE A 185 -0.80 -11.02 -1.36
CA PHE A 185 -0.39 -11.59 -2.65
C PHE A 185 0.47 -12.87 -2.51
N GLY A 186 0.53 -13.45 -1.33
CA GLY A 186 1.18 -14.74 -1.04
C GLY A 186 2.65 -14.64 -0.71
#